data_17d8069022d1915660b7c65e6d41c2c2
#
_entry.id   17d8069022d1915660b7c65e6d41c2c2
#
_cell.length_a   1.000
_cell.length_b   1.000
_cell.length_c   1.000
_cell.angle_alpha   90.00
_cell.angle_beta   90.00
_cell.angle_gamma   90.00
#
_symmetry.space_group_name_H-M   'P 1'
#
loop_
_entity.id
_entity.type
_entity.pdbx_description
1 polymer ?
#
loop_
_entity_poly.entity_id
_entity_poly.type
_entity_poly.pdbx_seq_one_letter_code
_entity_poly.pdbx_strand_id
1 'polypeptide(L)'
;MPSRAAMTGTRTAGSPREDDRREAHAAPKGAASPAQAKARLLEIIKAKSLLLGQFKLVSGAVSNYYLDMKPTMFDPEGAHLVAELVFDLLKDERDLDAIGGLELGAVPIIVAVCARSWHGRPVDGFVVRKEIKDHGTERKIDGNFKPGSTVILFDDVTTKGGSVMKAVHAVRARGATVKKIITLVDRLEGAKENLGKEGIELVALYTTRDLLG
;
A
#
# COMPACT_ATOMS: atom_id res chain seq x y z
N MET A 1 -65.77 -8.04 5.28
CA MET A 1 -64.46 -7.72 5.88
C MET A 1 -63.61 -8.96 5.79
N PRO A 2 -62.67 -9.11 4.80
CA PRO A 2 -61.75 -10.19 4.81
C PRO A 2 -60.37 -9.77 5.36
N SER A 3 -59.82 -10.69 6.15
CA SER A 3 -58.56 -10.69 6.88
C SER A 3 -57.33 -10.63 5.95
N ARG A 4 -56.36 -9.78 6.33
CA ARG A 4 -55.03 -9.74 5.71
C ARG A 4 -54.17 -10.83 6.28
N ALA A 5 -53.74 -11.77 5.42
CA ALA A 5 -52.67 -12.71 5.72
C ALA A 5 -51.29 -12.02 5.54
N ALA A 6 -50.48 -12.01 6.59
CA ALA A 6 -49.08 -11.55 6.55
C ALA A 6 -48.20 -12.66 5.97
N MET A 7 -47.51 -12.33 4.86
CA MET A 7 -46.40 -13.19 4.36
C MET A 7 -45.09 -12.69 4.98
N THR A 8 -44.58 -13.43 5.95
CA THR A 8 -43.20 -13.34 6.43
C THR A 8 -42.33 -14.30 5.62
N GLY A 9 -41.64 -13.77 4.63
CA GLY A 9 -40.59 -14.49 3.90
C GLY A 9 -39.22 -14.03 4.34
N THR A 10 -38.64 -14.62 5.35
CA THR A 10 -37.24 -14.49 5.72
C THR A 10 -36.38 -15.24 4.71
N ARG A 11 -35.79 -14.52 3.75
CA ARG A 11 -34.67 -15.04 2.95
C ARG A 11 -33.41 -14.92 3.79
N THR A 12 -32.96 -16.03 4.38
CA THR A 12 -31.59 -16.19 4.85
C THR A 12 -30.68 -16.32 3.63
N ALA A 13 -29.94 -15.25 3.33
CA ALA A 13 -28.84 -15.33 2.39
C ALA A 13 -27.74 -16.16 3.05
N GLY A 14 -27.60 -17.41 2.61
CA GLY A 14 -26.49 -18.28 2.99
C GLY A 14 -25.19 -17.65 2.51
N SER A 15 -24.23 -17.51 3.41
CA SER A 15 -22.86 -17.13 3.05
C SER A 15 -22.29 -18.20 2.09
N PRO A 16 -21.53 -17.78 1.04
CA PRO A 16 -20.87 -18.74 0.14
C PRO A 16 -19.97 -19.68 0.94
N ARG A 17 -20.03 -20.98 0.66
CA ARG A 17 -19.18 -21.97 1.30
C ARG A 17 -17.71 -21.68 0.96
N GLU A 18 -16.84 -21.95 1.90
CA GLU A 18 -15.38 -21.71 1.81
C GLU A 18 -14.72 -22.50 0.64
N ASP A 19 -15.35 -23.56 0.17
CA ASP A 19 -14.89 -24.37 -0.97
C ASP A 19 -15.09 -23.70 -2.34
N ASP A 20 -16.08 -22.83 -2.51
CA ASP A 20 -16.32 -22.10 -3.78
C ASP A 20 -15.27 -21.01 -4.05
N ARG A 21 -14.40 -20.71 -3.08
CA ARG A 21 -13.33 -19.71 -3.20
C ARG A 21 -11.99 -20.29 -3.68
N ARG A 22 -11.90 -21.60 -3.89
CA ARG A 22 -10.63 -22.29 -4.20
C ARG A 22 -10.39 -22.58 -5.67
N GLU A 23 -11.30 -22.24 -6.57
CA GLU A 23 -10.92 -22.18 -7.98
C GLU A 23 -10.05 -20.94 -8.21
N ALA A 24 -8.76 -21.13 -7.91
CA ALA A 24 -7.73 -20.16 -8.21
C ALA A 24 -7.84 -19.76 -9.68
N HIS A 25 -8.19 -18.51 -9.95
CA HIS A 25 -8.03 -17.92 -11.27
C HIS A 25 -6.54 -18.04 -11.60
N ALA A 26 -6.22 -18.99 -12.46
CA ALA A 26 -4.88 -19.13 -13.01
C ALA A 26 -4.48 -17.78 -13.60
N ALA A 27 -3.27 -17.32 -13.28
CA ALA A 27 -2.71 -16.10 -13.87
C ALA A 27 -2.86 -16.16 -15.39
N PRO A 28 -3.19 -15.06 -16.07
CA PRO A 28 -3.33 -15.06 -17.52
C PRO A 28 -2.05 -15.60 -18.14
N LYS A 29 -2.20 -16.55 -19.07
CA LYS A 29 -1.07 -17.14 -19.82
C LYS A 29 -0.34 -16.00 -20.54
N GLY A 30 0.90 -15.71 -20.12
CA GLY A 30 1.71 -14.60 -20.64
C GLY A 30 2.09 -13.54 -19.61
N ALA A 31 1.80 -13.73 -18.32
CA ALA A 31 2.26 -12.80 -17.28
C ALA A 31 3.79 -12.74 -17.26
N ALA A 32 4.33 -11.51 -17.30
CA ALA A 32 5.77 -11.27 -17.17
C ALA A 32 6.30 -11.88 -15.87
N SER A 33 7.53 -12.43 -15.90
CA SER A 33 8.15 -12.89 -14.65
C SER A 33 8.33 -11.73 -13.68
N PRO A 34 8.41 -11.97 -12.36
CA PRO A 34 8.66 -10.89 -11.38
C PRO A 34 9.90 -10.05 -11.71
N ALA A 35 10.94 -10.68 -12.26
CA ALA A 35 12.15 -9.98 -12.71
C ALA A 35 11.88 -9.06 -13.91
N GLN A 36 11.10 -9.52 -14.90
CA GLN A 36 10.70 -8.70 -16.05
C GLN A 36 9.77 -7.55 -15.63
N ALA A 37 8.80 -7.83 -14.76
CA ALA A 37 7.91 -6.81 -14.19
C ALA A 37 8.71 -5.74 -13.42
N LYS A 38 9.69 -6.15 -12.62
CA LYS A 38 10.57 -5.25 -11.88
C LYS A 38 11.42 -4.40 -12.82
N ALA A 39 12.04 -4.99 -13.85
CA ALA A 39 12.81 -4.24 -14.85
C ALA A 39 11.93 -3.22 -15.58
N ARG A 40 10.74 -3.64 -15.99
CA ARG A 40 9.81 -2.76 -16.72
C ARG A 40 9.30 -1.60 -15.86
N LEU A 41 8.95 -1.84 -14.60
CA LEU A 41 8.54 -0.78 -13.68
C LEU A 41 9.68 0.23 -13.44
N LEU A 42 10.93 -0.23 -13.36
CA LEU A 42 12.10 0.64 -13.24
C LEU A 42 12.22 1.62 -14.42
N GLU A 43 12.00 1.13 -15.66
CA GLU A 43 11.98 1.98 -16.86
C GLU A 43 10.88 3.06 -16.77
N ILE A 44 9.68 2.67 -16.36
CA ILE A 44 8.55 3.61 -16.20
C ILE A 44 8.86 4.66 -15.14
N ILE A 45 9.44 4.26 -14.01
CA ILE A 45 9.85 5.20 -12.94
C ILE A 45 10.88 6.19 -13.47
N LYS A 46 11.91 5.72 -14.19
CA LYS A 46 12.95 6.59 -14.79
C LYS A 46 12.35 7.56 -15.79
N ALA A 47 11.40 7.12 -16.59
CA ALA A 47 10.80 7.94 -17.64
C ALA A 47 9.77 8.96 -17.12
N LYS A 48 9.00 8.62 -16.07
CA LYS A 48 7.85 9.42 -15.65
C LYS A 48 8.02 10.12 -14.30
N SER A 49 8.81 9.54 -13.39
CA SER A 49 8.87 9.95 -11.99
C SER A 49 10.23 10.53 -11.57
N LEU A 50 11.30 10.28 -12.33
CA LEU A 50 12.64 10.78 -12.04
C LEU A 50 12.93 12.03 -12.88
N LEU A 51 13.15 13.15 -12.23
CA LEU A 51 13.60 14.40 -12.87
C LEU A 51 15.05 14.67 -12.49
N LEU A 52 15.91 14.80 -13.48
CA LEU A 52 17.32 15.18 -13.29
C LEU A 52 17.47 16.70 -13.39
N GLY A 53 18.23 17.32 -12.49
CA GLY A 53 18.43 18.77 -12.42
C GLY A 53 18.68 19.22 -10.99
N GLN A 54 18.86 20.51 -10.79
CA GLN A 54 19.04 21.08 -9.45
C GLN A 54 17.68 21.45 -8.83
N PHE A 55 17.34 20.82 -7.71
CA PHE A 55 16.10 21.04 -7.00
C PHE A 55 16.38 21.49 -5.55
N LYS A 56 15.79 22.60 -5.14
CA LYS A 56 15.83 23.04 -3.74
C LYS A 56 14.76 22.26 -2.96
N LEU A 57 15.20 21.45 -2.01
CA LEU A 57 14.31 20.68 -1.13
C LEU A 57 13.69 21.59 -0.04
N VAL A 58 12.60 21.11 0.58
CA VAL A 58 11.94 21.82 1.71
C VAL A 58 12.90 22.03 2.88
N SER A 59 13.89 21.14 3.06
CA SER A 59 14.94 21.25 4.05
C SER A 59 15.98 22.37 3.76
N GLY A 60 15.89 23.01 2.58
CA GLY A 60 16.88 23.98 2.08
C GLY A 60 18.08 23.35 1.36
N ALA A 61 18.29 22.06 1.42
CA ALA A 61 19.35 21.37 0.70
C ALA A 61 19.07 21.34 -0.81
N VAL A 62 20.14 21.28 -1.61
CA VAL A 62 20.05 21.12 -3.07
C VAL A 62 20.22 19.65 -3.42
N SER A 63 19.34 19.12 -4.25
CA SER A 63 19.41 17.78 -4.81
C SER A 63 19.59 17.84 -6.32
N ASN A 64 20.39 16.95 -6.89
CA ASN A 64 20.59 16.84 -8.34
C ASN A 64 19.47 16.05 -9.04
N TYR A 65 18.47 15.58 -8.31
CA TYR A 65 17.29 14.91 -8.84
C TYR A 65 16.09 15.20 -7.94
N TYR A 66 14.92 15.06 -8.53
CA TYR A 66 13.64 15.06 -7.84
C TYR A 66 12.85 13.78 -8.21
N LEU A 67 12.22 13.14 -7.24
CA LEU A 67 11.46 11.93 -7.42
C LEU A 67 10.02 12.15 -6.98
N ASP A 68 9.09 12.02 -7.91
CA ASP A 68 7.64 12.05 -7.67
C ASP A 68 7.01 10.78 -8.26
N MET A 69 6.55 9.89 -7.40
CA MET A 69 5.99 8.62 -7.83
C MET A 69 4.58 8.71 -8.38
N LYS A 70 3.88 9.84 -8.20
CA LYS A 70 2.50 10.01 -8.67
C LYS A 70 2.35 9.76 -10.18
N PRO A 71 3.21 10.28 -11.08
CA PRO A 71 3.11 9.99 -12.51
C PRO A 71 3.21 8.49 -12.84
N THR A 72 4.04 7.73 -12.12
CA THR A 72 4.10 6.26 -12.27
C THR A 72 2.89 5.57 -11.68
N MET A 73 2.45 5.97 -10.47
CA MET A 73 1.34 5.32 -9.78
C MET A 73 -0.03 5.61 -10.41
N PHE A 74 -0.17 6.70 -11.17
CA PHE A 74 -1.37 7.04 -11.95
C PHE A 74 -1.27 6.62 -13.42
N ASP A 75 -0.16 6.02 -13.83
CA ASP A 75 -0.04 5.37 -15.12
C ASP A 75 -0.67 3.96 -15.07
N PRO A 76 -1.49 3.55 -16.05
CA PRO A 76 -2.16 2.25 -16.00
C PRO A 76 -1.21 1.06 -15.90
N GLU A 77 -0.09 1.07 -16.68
CA GLU A 77 0.92 0.02 -16.63
C GLU A 77 1.72 0.09 -15.33
N GLY A 78 2.12 1.30 -14.91
CA GLY A 78 2.84 1.55 -13.68
C GLY A 78 2.05 1.10 -12.44
N ALA A 79 0.78 1.45 -12.35
CA ALA A 79 -0.11 1.03 -11.26
C ALA A 79 -0.29 -0.49 -11.21
N HIS A 80 -0.47 -1.14 -12.39
CA HIS A 80 -0.57 -2.59 -12.48
C HIS A 80 0.71 -3.29 -11.98
N LEU A 81 1.87 -2.86 -12.47
CA LEU A 81 3.15 -3.45 -12.08
C LEU A 81 3.47 -3.22 -10.60
N VAL A 82 3.15 -2.04 -10.04
CA VAL A 82 3.25 -1.77 -8.60
C VAL A 82 2.39 -2.76 -7.82
N ALA A 83 1.13 -2.95 -8.25
CA ALA A 83 0.22 -3.87 -7.58
C ALA A 83 0.73 -5.32 -7.59
N GLU A 84 1.21 -5.82 -8.74
CA GLU A 84 1.73 -7.18 -8.87
C GLU A 84 2.97 -7.40 -7.98
N LEU A 85 3.95 -6.50 -8.06
CA LEU A 85 5.21 -6.64 -7.33
C LEU A 85 5.02 -6.48 -5.82
N VAL A 86 4.18 -5.54 -5.38
CA VAL A 86 3.88 -5.36 -3.96
C VAL A 86 3.06 -6.53 -3.43
N PHE A 87 2.07 -7.01 -4.21
CA PHE A 87 1.27 -8.16 -3.80
C PHE A 87 2.12 -9.44 -3.67
N ASP A 88 3.13 -9.63 -4.54
CA ASP A 88 4.08 -10.75 -4.42
C ASP A 88 4.87 -10.70 -3.09
N LEU A 89 5.20 -9.50 -2.59
CA LEU A 89 5.85 -9.35 -1.27
C LEU A 89 4.93 -9.69 -0.08
N LEU A 90 3.60 -9.78 -0.31
CA LEU A 90 2.61 -10.11 0.71
C LEU A 90 2.23 -11.60 0.73
N LYS A 91 2.67 -12.39 -0.23
CA LYS A 91 2.21 -13.79 -0.43
C LYS A 91 2.41 -14.69 0.79
N ASP A 92 3.49 -14.47 1.55
CA ASP A 92 3.87 -15.28 2.71
C ASP A 92 3.34 -14.71 4.03
N GLU A 93 2.67 -13.56 4.01
CA GLU A 93 2.17 -12.84 5.19
C GLU A 93 0.77 -13.35 5.62
N ARG A 94 0.70 -14.60 6.10
CA ARG A 94 -0.58 -15.28 6.37
C ARG A 94 -1.44 -14.63 7.45
N ASP A 95 -0.84 -13.96 8.42
CA ASP A 95 -1.45 -13.26 9.55
C ASP A 95 -1.68 -11.76 9.30
N LEU A 96 -1.60 -11.31 8.05
CA LEU A 96 -1.86 -9.92 7.66
C LEU A 96 -3.38 -9.67 7.60
N ASP A 97 -3.84 -8.70 8.40
CA ASP A 97 -5.25 -8.28 8.43
C ASP A 97 -5.53 -7.15 7.45
N ALA A 98 -4.63 -6.15 7.37
CA ALA A 98 -4.83 -5.00 6.51
C ALA A 98 -3.51 -4.36 6.06
N ILE A 99 -3.59 -3.59 4.98
CA ILE A 99 -2.51 -2.75 4.46
C ILE A 99 -2.88 -1.28 4.57
N GLY A 100 -1.92 -0.41 4.83
CA GLY A 100 -2.21 1.01 4.99
C GLY A 100 -1.00 1.90 4.75
N GLY A 101 -1.14 3.19 5.05
CA GLY A 101 -0.04 4.16 4.96
C GLY A 101 -0.50 5.59 5.10
N LEU A 102 0.45 6.53 5.08
CA LEU A 102 0.14 7.95 5.20
C LEU A 102 -0.32 8.53 3.87
N GLU A 103 -1.38 9.35 3.89
CA GLU A 103 -1.79 10.12 2.71
C GLU A 103 -0.68 11.12 2.30
N LEU A 104 -0.53 11.48 1.00
CA LEU A 104 -1.21 10.95 -0.17
C LEU A 104 -0.41 9.79 -0.82
N GLY A 105 0.90 9.70 -0.58
CA GLY A 105 1.83 8.82 -1.31
C GLY A 105 1.44 7.34 -1.27
N ALA A 106 0.98 6.85 -0.11
CA ALA A 106 0.57 5.45 0.04
C ALA A 106 -0.77 5.12 -0.63
N VAL A 107 -1.67 6.09 -0.84
CA VAL A 107 -3.06 5.84 -1.26
C VAL A 107 -3.15 5.08 -2.59
N PRO A 108 -2.46 5.47 -3.67
CA PRO A 108 -2.51 4.74 -4.94
C PRO A 108 -2.03 3.30 -4.80
N ILE A 109 -0.98 3.06 -4.00
CA ILE A 109 -0.43 1.73 -3.76
C ILE A 109 -1.46 0.86 -3.05
N ILE A 110 -2.08 1.37 -1.98
CA ILE A 110 -3.10 0.66 -1.20
C ILE A 110 -4.25 0.24 -2.10
N VAL A 111 -4.81 1.17 -2.88
CA VAL A 111 -5.95 0.89 -3.75
C VAL A 111 -5.60 -0.15 -4.82
N ALA A 112 -4.44 -0.01 -5.46
CA ALA A 112 -3.99 -0.95 -6.49
C ALA A 112 -3.77 -2.37 -5.92
N VAL A 113 -3.14 -2.48 -4.74
CA VAL A 113 -2.91 -3.76 -4.07
C VAL A 113 -4.21 -4.39 -3.56
N CYS A 114 -5.14 -3.61 -2.99
CA CYS A 114 -6.47 -4.10 -2.62
C CYS A 114 -7.21 -4.69 -3.82
N ALA A 115 -7.25 -3.96 -4.94
CA ALA A 115 -7.89 -4.42 -6.17
C ALA A 115 -7.24 -5.71 -6.70
N ARG A 116 -5.90 -5.77 -6.70
CA ARG A 116 -5.14 -6.97 -7.11
C ARG A 116 -5.40 -8.16 -6.19
N SER A 117 -5.52 -7.93 -4.89
CA SER A 117 -5.71 -8.97 -3.88
C SER A 117 -7.01 -9.75 -4.04
N TRP A 118 -8.03 -9.16 -4.70
CA TRP A 118 -9.29 -9.82 -5.00
C TRP A 118 -9.14 -11.11 -5.81
N HIS A 119 -8.16 -11.17 -6.71
CA HIS A 119 -7.86 -12.35 -7.52
C HIS A 119 -6.93 -13.37 -6.83
N GLY A 120 -6.77 -13.26 -5.52
CA GLY A 120 -5.94 -14.15 -4.72
C GLY A 120 -6.44 -14.22 -3.28
N ARG A 121 -5.64 -13.69 -2.35
CA ARG A 121 -6.04 -13.52 -0.96
C ARG A 121 -6.46 -12.06 -0.72
N PRO A 122 -7.75 -11.76 -0.59
CA PRO A 122 -8.22 -10.40 -0.35
C PRO A 122 -7.62 -9.82 0.94
N VAL A 123 -7.18 -8.57 0.87
CA VAL A 123 -6.65 -7.82 2.01
C VAL A 123 -7.33 -6.46 2.09
N ASP A 124 -7.76 -6.08 3.29
CA ASP A 124 -8.40 -4.79 3.56
C ASP A 124 -7.37 -3.64 3.50
N GLY A 125 -7.85 -2.45 3.10
CA GLY A 125 -7.02 -1.24 3.02
C GLY A 125 -7.51 -0.12 3.93
N PHE A 126 -6.56 0.69 4.43
CA PHE A 126 -6.84 1.88 5.21
C PHE A 126 -5.83 2.99 4.91
N VAL A 127 -6.18 4.22 5.26
CA VAL A 127 -5.33 5.41 5.08
C VAL A 127 -5.18 6.15 6.40
N VAL A 128 -3.96 6.54 6.73
CA VAL A 128 -3.68 7.45 7.84
C VAL A 128 -3.59 8.88 7.30
N ARG A 129 -4.37 9.79 7.89
CA ARG A 129 -4.37 11.21 7.49
C ARG A 129 -3.17 11.94 8.08
N LYS A 130 -2.65 12.91 7.34
CA LYS A 130 -1.63 13.84 7.84
C LYS A 130 -2.17 14.69 8.96
N GLU A 131 -3.40 15.19 8.78
CA GLU A 131 -4.10 16.08 9.71
C GLU A 131 -5.43 15.46 10.15
N ILE A 132 -5.89 15.81 11.35
CA ILE A 132 -7.22 15.44 11.83
C ILE A 132 -8.19 16.48 11.27
N LYS A 133 -9.32 16.03 10.70
CA LYS A 133 -10.38 16.95 10.27
C LYS A 133 -11.07 17.59 11.47
N ASP A 134 -11.25 18.90 11.42
CA ASP A 134 -12.01 19.66 12.44
C ASP A 134 -13.52 19.41 12.37
N HIS A 135 -14.01 18.68 11.35
CA HIS A 135 -15.44 18.42 11.11
C HIS A 135 -15.67 16.95 10.70
N GLY A 136 -16.72 16.35 11.25
CA GLY A 136 -17.14 14.97 10.97
C GLY A 136 -16.64 13.97 12.02
N THR A 137 -16.29 12.76 11.59
CA THR A 137 -15.63 11.81 12.48
C THR A 137 -14.17 12.25 12.66
N GLU A 138 -13.76 12.65 13.86
CA GLU A 138 -12.37 13.02 14.23
C GLU A 138 -11.36 11.85 14.10
N ARG A 139 -11.53 11.05 13.06
CA ARG A 139 -10.75 9.84 12.85
C ARG A 139 -9.47 10.16 12.09
N LYS A 140 -8.34 9.78 12.68
CA LYS A 140 -7.03 9.85 12.05
C LYS A 140 -6.81 8.75 11.02
N ILE A 141 -7.61 7.69 11.06
CA ILE A 141 -7.52 6.51 10.18
C ILE A 141 -8.86 6.30 9.51
N ASP A 142 -8.85 6.29 8.17
CA ASP A 142 -10.01 6.02 7.32
C ASP A 142 -9.87 4.67 6.62
N GLY A 143 -10.99 4.07 6.22
CA GLY A 143 -11.05 2.77 5.54
C GLY A 143 -11.33 1.61 6.49
N ASN A 144 -10.81 0.42 6.19
CA ASN A 144 -11.17 -0.84 6.84
C ASN A 144 -10.23 -1.23 7.99
N PHE A 145 -9.64 -0.26 8.68
CA PHE A 145 -8.77 -0.49 9.83
C PHE A 145 -9.55 -1.01 11.03
N LYS A 146 -9.04 -2.07 11.68
CA LYS A 146 -9.56 -2.61 12.93
C LYS A 146 -8.51 -2.45 14.04
N PRO A 147 -8.89 -1.92 15.25
CA PRO A 147 -7.98 -1.90 16.39
C PRO A 147 -7.42 -3.29 16.71
N GLY A 148 -6.14 -3.36 17.07
CA GLY A 148 -5.47 -4.64 17.37
C GLY A 148 -5.01 -5.45 16.14
N SER A 149 -5.30 -5.00 14.92
CA SER A 149 -4.92 -5.72 13.70
C SER A 149 -3.41 -5.78 13.46
N THR A 150 -2.98 -6.80 12.73
CA THR A 150 -1.63 -6.91 12.18
C THR A 150 -1.58 -6.25 10.80
N VAL A 151 -0.72 -5.26 10.62
CA VAL A 151 -0.69 -4.44 9.42
C VAL A 151 0.69 -4.34 8.78
N ILE A 152 0.70 -4.10 7.46
CA ILE A 152 1.87 -3.64 6.70
C ILE A 152 1.58 -2.23 6.21
N LEU A 153 2.56 -1.34 6.34
CA LEU A 153 2.42 0.05 5.91
C LEU A 153 3.20 0.29 4.62
N PHE A 154 2.64 1.15 3.76
CA PHE A 154 3.27 1.56 2.50
C PHE A 154 3.72 3.00 2.54
N ASP A 155 4.78 3.28 1.79
CA ASP A 155 5.21 4.62 1.41
C ASP A 155 5.62 4.61 -0.07
N ASP A 156 5.49 5.71 -0.77
CA ASP A 156 5.94 5.82 -2.16
C ASP A 156 7.45 6.06 -2.24
N VAL A 157 7.96 7.03 -1.49
CA VAL A 157 9.38 7.36 -1.41
C VAL A 157 9.79 7.61 0.02
N THR A 158 10.73 6.82 0.51
CA THR A 158 11.22 6.95 1.87
C THR A 158 12.60 7.58 1.89
N THR A 159 12.78 8.64 2.70
CA THR A 159 14.06 9.32 2.94
C THR A 159 14.65 8.90 4.30
N LYS A 160 14.19 9.54 5.36
CA LYS A 160 14.57 9.25 6.76
C LYS A 160 13.51 8.46 7.50
N GLY A 161 12.36 8.15 6.86
CA GLY A 161 11.24 7.42 7.46
C GLY A 161 10.28 8.26 8.30
N GLY A 162 10.48 9.58 8.42
CA GLY A 162 9.66 10.43 9.28
C GLY A 162 8.18 10.50 8.90
N SER A 163 7.86 10.44 7.62
CA SER A 163 6.47 10.43 7.13
C SER A 163 5.76 9.15 7.54
N VAL A 164 6.33 8.00 7.24
CA VAL A 164 5.72 6.70 7.52
C VAL A 164 5.65 6.44 9.03
N MET A 165 6.57 6.97 9.84
CA MET A 165 6.51 6.89 11.31
C MET A 165 5.25 7.54 11.88
N LYS A 166 4.70 8.59 11.25
CA LYS A 166 3.40 9.14 11.67
C LYS A 166 2.27 8.12 11.53
N ALA A 167 2.30 7.32 10.46
CA ALA A 167 1.35 6.23 10.28
C ALA A 167 1.57 5.11 11.31
N VAL A 168 2.82 4.73 11.57
CA VAL A 168 3.18 3.74 12.61
C VAL A 168 2.61 4.15 13.97
N HIS A 169 2.87 5.38 14.40
CA HIS A 169 2.36 5.88 15.69
C HIS A 169 0.83 5.86 15.76
N ALA A 170 0.15 6.26 14.65
CA ALA A 170 -1.31 6.30 14.61
C ALA A 170 -1.94 4.91 14.75
N VAL A 171 -1.38 3.88 14.09
CA VAL A 171 -1.93 2.52 14.16
C VAL A 171 -1.54 1.83 15.47
N ARG A 172 -0.31 2.02 15.97
CA ARG A 172 0.15 1.50 17.28
C ARG A 172 -0.67 2.07 18.43
N ALA A 173 -1.07 3.35 18.38
CA ALA A 173 -1.97 3.98 19.35
C ALA A 173 -3.37 3.33 19.38
N ARG A 174 -3.72 2.54 18.38
CA ARG A 174 -4.96 1.74 18.30
C ARG A 174 -4.72 0.25 18.55
N GLY A 175 -3.56 -0.11 19.10
CA GLY A 175 -3.18 -1.48 19.45
C GLY A 175 -2.73 -2.35 18.29
N ALA A 176 -2.55 -1.79 17.08
CA ALA A 176 -2.12 -2.56 15.92
C ALA A 176 -0.62 -2.93 15.99
N THR A 177 -0.29 -4.08 15.42
CA THR A 177 1.08 -4.54 15.20
C THR A 177 1.52 -4.20 13.79
N VAL A 178 2.62 -3.46 13.65
CA VAL A 178 3.23 -3.16 12.34
C VAL A 178 4.32 -4.20 12.07
N LYS A 179 4.12 -5.06 11.08
CA LYS A 179 5.08 -6.12 10.72
C LYS A 179 6.30 -5.56 9.99
N LYS A 180 6.06 -4.77 8.97
CA LYS A 180 7.10 -4.13 8.14
C LYS A 180 6.53 -2.91 7.41
N ILE A 181 7.42 -2.15 6.82
CA ILE A 181 7.10 -1.10 5.88
C ILE A 181 7.60 -1.51 4.50
N ILE A 182 6.76 -1.33 3.47
CA ILE A 182 7.16 -1.53 2.08
C ILE A 182 7.15 -0.15 1.40
N THR A 183 8.26 0.21 0.78
CA THR A 183 8.39 1.45 -0.02
C THR A 183 8.69 1.12 -1.48
N LEU A 184 8.20 1.94 -2.40
CA LEU A 184 8.55 1.77 -3.81
C LEU A 184 10.01 2.17 -4.02
N VAL A 185 10.46 3.29 -3.44
CA VAL A 185 11.85 3.74 -3.55
C VAL A 185 12.41 4.15 -2.20
N ASP A 186 13.49 3.52 -1.77
CA ASP A 186 14.32 3.99 -0.66
C ASP A 186 15.42 4.91 -1.21
N ARG A 187 15.46 6.15 -0.69
CA ARG A 187 16.48 7.12 -1.07
C ARG A 187 17.84 6.90 -0.41
N LEU A 188 17.95 5.91 0.45
CA LEU A 188 19.17 5.57 1.21
C LEU A 188 19.66 6.72 2.11
N GLU A 189 18.75 7.50 2.66
CA GLU A 189 19.02 8.66 3.54
C GLU A 189 18.84 8.30 5.04
N GLY A 190 18.93 7.01 5.41
CA GLY A 190 18.90 6.54 6.81
C GLY A 190 17.54 6.02 7.30
N ALA A 191 16.57 5.79 6.41
CA ALA A 191 15.27 5.24 6.79
C ALA A 191 15.37 3.86 7.43
N LYS A 192 16.18 2.97 6.84
CA LYS A 192 16.34 1.59 7.31
C LYS A 192 16.85 1.54 8.75
N GLU A 193 17.85 2.36 9.07
CA GLU A 193 18.42 2.47 10.40
C GLU A 193 17.43 3.07 11.41
N ASN A 194 16.70 4.11 10.99
CA ASN A 194 15.74 4.78 11.86
C ASN A 194 14.54 3.87 12.19
N LEU A 195 14.00 3.16 11.20
CA LEU A 195 12.91 2.22 11.38
C LEU A 195 13.35 0.97 12.14
N GLY A 196 14.59 0.53 11.91
CA GLY A 196 15.19 -0.58 12.65
C GLY A 196 15.30 -0.32 14.16
N LYS A 197 15.54 0.94 14.59
CA LYS A 197 15.52 1.34 16.01
C LYS A 197 14.14 1.18 16.64
N GLU A 198 13.08 1.25 15.83
CA GLU A 198 11.69 1.05 16.24
C GLU A 198 11.24 -0.42 16.11
N GLY A 199 12.16 -1.33 15.78
CA GLY A 199 11.89 -2.74 15.55
C GLY A 199 11.09 -3.02 14.27
N ILE A 200 11.17 -2.13 13.27
CA ILE A 200 10.41 -2.24 12.02
C ILE A 200 11.36 -2.48 10.86
N GLU A 201 11.09 -3.52 10.08
CA GLU A 201 11.79 -3.79 8.82
C GLU A 201 11.32 -2.84 7.72
N LEU A 202 12.26 -2.29 6.93
CA LEU A 202 12.00 -1.59 5.68
C LEU A 202 12.35 -2.49 4.49
N VAL A 203 11.37 -2.77 3.65
CA VAL A 203 11.52 -3.48 2.38
C VAL A 203 11.31 -2.48 1.25
N ALA A 204 12.27 -2.34 0.35
CA ALA A 204 12.18 -1.45 -0.81
C ALA A 204 12.13 -2.23 -2.11
N LEU A 205 11.26 -1.84 -3.05
CA LEU A 205 11.27 -2.39 -4.42
C LEU A 205 12.53 -1.92 -5.16
N TYR A 206 12.88 -0.65 -4.99
CA TYR A 206 14.05 -0.01 -5.59
C TYR A 206 14.75 0.88 -4.57
N THR A 207 15.99 1.19 -4.88
CA THR A 207 16.78 2.22 -4.20
C THR A 207 17.15 3.33 -5.19
N THR A 208 17.64 4.45 -4.71
CA THR A 208 18.17 5.49 -5.60
C THR A 208 19.35 5.01 -6.44
N ARG A 209 20.10 4.00 -6.00
CA ARG A 209 21.18 3.38 -6.81
C ARG A 209 20.63 2.70 -8.06
N ASP A 210 19.46 2.05 -7.97
CA ASP A 210 18.81 1.41 -9.14
C ASP A 210 18.36 2.45 -10.17
N LEU A 211 18.01 3.66 -9.70
CA LEU A 211 17.50 4.74 -10.52
C LEU A 211 18.61 5.55 -11.19
N LEU A 212 19.71 5.81 -10.47
CA LEU A 212 20.76 6.75 -10.87
C LEU A 212 22.00 6.05 -11.45
N GLY A 213 22.19 4.78 -11.19
CA GLY A 213 23.34 3.96 -11.62
C GLY A 213 24.41 3.91 -10.56
#